data_a8f2a70107922a773294b14bb5a3f07d
#
_entry.id   a8f2a70107922a773294b14bb5a3f07d
#
_cell.length_a   1.000
_cell.length_b   1.000
_cell.length_c   1.000
_cell.angle_alpha   90.00
_cell.angle_beta   90.00
_cell.angle_gamma   90.00
#
_symmetry.space_group_name_H-M   'P 1'
#
loop_
_entity.id
_entity.type
_entity.pdbx_description
1 polymer ?
#
loop_
_entity_poly.entity_id
_entity_poly.type
_entity_poly.pdbx_seq_one_letter_code
_entity_poly.pdbx_strand_id
1 'polypeptide(L)'
;FINFFDGFRTSHEIQKIEIWDYEDLKPLVDMDAVKAFRKNALNPDAPVTRGTAENPDVYFQHREASNKFYLNVPDVVEHYMNEVNKLAGTNYQLFNYHGAPDATDVVVTMGSSAQVVESTVDYLNKLGRKVGFINVHLFRPFATDRLLKALPKTVERIAVLDRTKEPGALAEPLFLDVQAAVVDGGRNVKVIAGRYGLSSKDVIPADIVAVFDNLAADNGKKFFTLGINDDVTFLSLDRAEGVEVETPGLTECKFWGFGSDGTVGANKSAIKIIGDHTDMYAQAYF
;
A
#
# COMPACT_ATOMS: atom_id res chain seq x y z
N PHE A 1 17.05 -1.35 -0.87
CA PHE A 1 15.58 -1.24 -0.86
C PHE A 1 14.99 -1.91 -2.09
N ILE A 2 13.83 -2.54 -1.95
CA ILE A 2 13.04 -3.07 -3.05
C ILE A 2 11.73 -2.28 -3.07
N ASN A 3 11.52 -1.52 -4.14
CA ASN A 3 10.26 -0.87 -4.43
C ASN A 3 9.36 -1.85 -5.19
N PHE A 4 8.10 -1.97 -4.81
CA PHE A 4 7.12 -2.82 -5.48
C PHE A 4 5.76 -2.12 -5.61
N PHE A 5 5.01 -2.48 -6.61
CA PHE A 5 3.69 -1.94 -6.94
C PHE A 5 2.82 -3.00 -7.61
N ASP A 6 1.53 -2.71 -7.70
CA ASP A 6 0.56 -3.63 -8.30
C ASP A 6 0.79 -3.76 -9.81
N GLY A 7 1.06 -4.97 -10.29
CA GLY A 7 1.07 -5.28 -11.71
C GLY A 7 -0.32 -5.09 -12.33
N PHE A 8 -0.38 -4.82 -13.63
CA PHE A 8 -1.55 -4.43 -14.42
C PHE A 8 -2.22 -3.13 -13.96
N ARG A 9 -2.58 -2.98 -12.70
CA ARG A 9 -3.26 -1.78 -12.21
C ARG A 9 -2.35 -0.57 -12.35
N THR A 10 -1.31 -0.48 -11.56
CA THR A 10 -0.38 0.65 -11.59
C THR A 10 0.48 0.69 -12.87
N SER A 11 0.87 -0.46 -13.41
CA SER A 11 1.74 -0.54 -14.60
C SER A 11 1.03 -0.20 -15.90
N HIS A 12 -0.30 -0.19 -15.95
CA HIS A 12 -1.10 0.15 -17.13
C HIS A 12 -1.80 1.51 -17.02
N GLU A 13 -1.50 2.27 -16.01
CA GLU A 13 -2.00 3.64 -15.83
C GLU A 13 -1.06 4.65 -16.49
N ILE A 14 -1.64 5.69 -17.08
CA ILE A 14 -0.95 6.93 -17.45
C ILE A 14 -1.46 8.01 -16.51
N GLN A 15 -0.53 8.71 -15.84
CA GLN A 15 -0.84 9.77 -14.90
C GLN A 15 0.00 11.00 -15.21
N LYS A 16 -0.56 12.18 -15.00
CA LYS A 16 0.22 13.41 -14.92
C LYS A 16 0.96 13.40 -13.59
N ILE A 17 2.30 13.52 -13.67
CA ILE A 17 3.18 13.55 -12.50
C ILE A 17 4.05 14.79 -12.52
N GLU A 18 4.49 15.21 -11.36
CA GLU A 18 5.55 16.20 -11.18
C GLU A 18 6.90 15.48 -11.14
N ILE A 19 7.86 15.97 -11.89
CA ILE A 19 9.20 15.39 -11.98
C ILE A 19 10.18 16.35 -11.32
N TRP A 20 10.99 15.85 -10.41
CA TRP A 20 12.09 16.60 -9.80
C TRP A 20 13.34 16.54 -10.68
N ASP A 21 14.09 17.59 -10.71
CA ASP A 21 15.37 17.61 -11.40
C ASP A 21 16.53 17.12 -10.51
N TYR A 22 17.73 17.06 -11.07
CA TYR A 22 18.89 16.58 -10.34
C TYR A 22 19.36 17.55 -9.24
N GLU A 23 19.06 18.83 -9.34
CA GLU A 23 19.40 19.82 -8.31
C GLU A 23 18.51 19.63 -7.07
N ASP A 24 17.25 19.22 -7.25
CA ASP A 24 16.35 18.86 -6.15
C ASP A 24 16.80 17.57 -5.44
N LEU A 25 17.27 16.60 -6.20
CA LEU A 25 17.66 15.28 -5.68
C LEU A 25 19.05 15.27 -5.04
N LYS A 26 19.96 16.15 -5.50
CA LYS A 26 21.36 16.17 -5.05
C LYS A 26 21.56 16.34 -3.55
N PRO A 27 20.80 17.20 -2.83
CA PRO A 27 20.90 17.30 -1.38
C PRO A 27 20.47 16.05 -0.61
N LEU A 28 19.65 15.18 -1.23
CA LEU A 28 19.13 13.95 -0.63
C LEU A 28 20.12 12.79 -0.74
N VAL A 29 21.17 12.91 -1.57
CA VAL A 29 22.12 11.83 -1.82
C VAL A 29 23.35 11.97 -0.90
N ASP A 30 23.59 10.97 -0.05
CA ASP A 30 24.84 10.83 0.69
C ASP A 30 25.97 10.38 -0.26
N MET A 31 26.68 11.36 -0.83
CA MET A 31 27.77 11.10 -1.76
C MET A 31 28.97 10.42 -1.11
N ASP A 32 29.15 10.53 0.19
CA ASP A 32 30.25 9.83 0.89
C ASP A 32 29.93 8.35 1.09
N ALA A 33 28.67 8.02 1.38
CA ALA A 33 28.20 6.63 1.34
C ALA A 33 28.30 6.04 -0.06
N VAL A 34 27.99 6.78 -1.12
CA VAL A 34 28.19 6.34 -2.52
C VAL A 34 29.64 6.06 -2.83
N LYS A 35 30.57 6.95 -2.44
CA LYS A 35 32.01 6.75 -2.62
C LYS A 35 32.52 5.54 -1.84
N ALA A 36 32.09 5.38 -0.58
CA ALA A 36 32.44 4.24 0.25
C ALA A 36 31.95 2.92 -0.38
N PHE A 37 30.72 2.88 -0.88
CA PHE A 37 30.18 1.73 -1.60
C PHE A 37 30.98 1.40 -2.86
N ARG A 38 31.28 2.40 -3.69
CA ARG A 38 32.09 2.23 -4.92
C ARG A 38 33.50 1.75 -4.64
N LYS A 39 34.11 2.19 -3.53
CA LYS A 39 35.44 1.73 -3.11
C LYS A 39 35.46 0.21 -2.81
N ASN A 40 34.32 -0.35 -2.45
CA ASN A 40 34.16 -1.78 -2.23
C ASN A 40 33.87 -2.59 -3.50
N ALA A 41 33.84 -1.98 -4.68
CA ALA A 41 33.69 -2.70 -5.96
C ALA A 41 34.87 -3.64 -6.19
N LEU A 42 34.67 -4.68 -7.01
CA LEU A 42 35.77 -5.58 -7.43
C LEU A 42 36.82 -4.76 -8.19
N ASN A 43 38.06 -4.83 -7.70
CA ASN A 43 39.19 -4.12 -8.27
C ASN A 43 40.39 -5.04 -8.31
N PRO A 44 41.01 -5.26 -9.50
CA PRO A 44 42.21 -6.11 -9.63
C PRO A 44 43.39 -5.62 -8.79
N ASP A 45 43.49 -4.29 -8.55
CA ASP A 45 44.60 -3.73 -7.74
C ASP A 45 44.34 -3.88 -6.22
N ALA A 46 43.10 -4.19 -5.81
CA ALA A 46 42.73 -4.46 -4.41
C ALA A 46 41.74 -5.63 -4.36
N PRO A 47 42.16 -6.84 -4.65
CA PRO A 47 41.30 -8.01 -4.75
C PRO A 47 40.73 -8.37 -3.37
N VAL A 48 39.43 -8.66 -3.33
CA VAL A 48 38.72 -9.16 -2.14
C VAL A 48 37.88 -10.37 -2.51
N THR A 49 37.88 -11.38 -1.65
CA THR A 49 37.03 -12.55 -1.81
C THR A 49 35.65 -12.24 -1.23
N ARG A 50 34.58 -12.51 -2.03
CA ARG A 50 33.18 -12.36 -1.62
C ARG A 50 32.39 -13.59 -2.05
N GLY A 51 31.29 -13.86 -1.35
CA GLY A 51 30.40 -14.96 -1.70
C GLY A 51 31.01 -16.35 -1.44
N THR A 52 31.84 -16.51 -0.44
CA THR A 52 32.33 -17.81 0.02
C THR A 52 31.21 -18.58 0.71
N ALA A 53 31.28 -19.90 0.67
CA ALA A 53 30.44 -20.78 1.47
C ALA A 53 30.71 -20.55 2.96
N GLU A 54 29.66 -20.51 3.75
CA GLU A 54 29.75 -20.42 5.20
C GLU A 54 29.27 -21.74 5.81
N ASN A 55 30.06 -22.29 6.73
CA ASN A 55 29.75 -23.54 7.42
C ASN A 55 28.83 -23.31 8.64
N PRO A 56 28.25 -24.36 9.22
CA PRO A 56 27.32 -24.26 10.35
C PRO A 56 27.88 -23.54 11.59
N ASP A 57 29.22 -23.47 11.74
CA ASP A 57 29.87 -22.77 12.84
C ASP A 57 29.81 -21.24 12.77
N VAL A 58 29.59 -20.66 11.57
CA VAL A 58 29.60 -19.19 11.39
C VAL A 58 28.34 -18.64 10.70
N TYR A 59 27.66 -19.43 9.87
CA TYR A 59 26.57 -18.91 9.03
C TYR A 59 25.44 -18.29 9.85
N PHE A 60 24.94 -18.99 10.87
CA PHE A 60 23.81 -18.51 11.67
C PHE A 60 24.18 -17.20 12.40
N GLN A 61 25.37 -17.14 12.95
CA GLN A 61 25.85 -15.93 13.63
C GLN A 61 25.99 -14.74 12.67
N HIS A 62 26.43 -14.95 11.43
CA HIS A 62 26.51 -13.91 10.42
C HIS A 62 25.11 -13.46 9.99
N ARG A 63 24.15 -14.37 9.89
CA ARG A 63 22.75 -14.01 9.60
C ARG A 63 22.16 -13.11 10.70
N GLU A 64 22.37 -13.44 11.97
CA GLU A 64 21.94 -12.62 13.09
C GLU A 64 22.63 -11.24 13.12
N ALA A 65 23.90 -11.15 12.75
CA ALA A 65 24.62 -9.88 12.67
C ALA A 65 24.00 -8.88 11.68
N SER A 66 23.18 -9.33 10.73
CA SER A 66 22.47 -8.47 9.80
C SER A 66 21.29 -7.71 10.44
N ASN A 67 20.77 -8.16 11.59
CA ASN A 67 19.61 -7.61 12.27
C ASN A 67 19.76 -6.11 12.56
N LYS A 68 20.95 -5.65 12.95
CA LYS A 68 21.23 -4.23 13.21
C LYS A 68 20.93 -3.32 12.02
N PHE A 69 21.11 -3.81 10.79
CA PHE A 69 20.80 -3.04 9.59
C PHE A 69 19.31 -2.97 9.36
N TYR A 70 18.58 -4.08 9.51
CA TYR A 70 17.13 -4.11 9.35
C TYR A 70 16.42 -3.31 10.43
N LEU A 71 16.88 -3.35 11.68
CA LEU A 71 16.31 -2.58 12.79
C LEU A 71 16.43 -1.06 12.58
N ASN A 72 17.45 -0.61 11.85
CA ASN A 72 17.66 0.82 11.56
C ASN A 72 16.88 1.31 10.32
N VAL A 73 16.33 0.43 9.50
CA VAL A 73 15.64 0.79 8.24
C VAL A 73 14.42 1.69 8.47
N PRO A 74 13.54 1.46 9.47
CA PRO A 74 12.40 2.34 9.69
C PRO A 74 12.79 3.80 9.90
N ASP A 75 13.81 4.07 10.72
CA ASP A 75 14.28 5.44 11.00
C ASP A 75 14.87 6.10 9.75
N VAL A 76 15.62 5.34 8.95
CA VAL A 76 16.18 5.83 7.69
C VAL A 76 15.07 6.16 6.70
N VAL A 77 14.06 5.30 6.58
CA VAL A 77 12.93 5.54 5.66
C VAL A 77 12.10 6.75 6.13
N GLU A 78 11.81 6.87 7.43
CA GLU A 78 11.13 8.05 7.99
C GLU A 78 11.90 9.35 7.70
N HIS A 79 13.23 9.33 7.86
CA HIS A 79 14.06 10.48 7.54
C HIS A 79 13.88 10.93 6.08
N TYR A 80 14.04 10.00 5.13
CA TYR A 80 13.90 10.34 3.71
C TYR A 80 12.46 10.66 3.29
N MET A 81 11.44 10.03 3.89
CA MET A 81 10.05 10.44 3.69
C MET A 81 9.83 11.89 4.13
N ASN A 82 10.42 12.32 5.24
CA ASN A 82 10.33 13.69 5.71
C ASN A 82 11.03 14.69 4.76
N GLU A 83 12.16 14.30 4.17
CA GLU A 83 12.82 15.14 3.16
C GLU A 83 11.98 15.24 1.88
N VAL A 84 11.42 14.13 1.40
CA VAL A 84 10.48 14.10 0.27
C VAL A 84 9.24 14.95 0.57
N ASN A 85 8.67 14.85 1.77
CA ASN A 85 7.50 15.64 2.17
C ASN A 85 7.78 17.15 2.12
N LYS A 86 8.98 17.60 2.52
CA LYS A 86 9.37 19.01 2.40
C LYS A 86 9.47 19.46 0.95
N LEU A 87 10.00 18.61 0.08
CA LEU A 87 10.19 18.91 -1.33
C LEU A 87 8.87 18.92 -2.11
N ALA A 88 8.01 17.93 -1.85
CA ALA A 88 6.77 17.70 -2.61
C ALA A 88 5.51 18.27 -1.94
N GLY A 89 5.59 18.81 -0.72
CA GLY A 89 4.42 19.28 0.02
C GLY A 89 3.47 18.13 0.43
N THR A 90 3.99 16.93 0.58
CA THR A 90 3.23 15.71 0.95
C THR A 90 3.34 15.39 2.44
N ASN A 91 2.70 14.32 2.88
CA ASN A 91 2.75 13.84 4.27
C ASN A 91 2.91 12.31 4.32
N TYR A 92 3.92 11.79 3.61
CA TYR A 92 4.22 10.35 3.66
C TYR A 92 4.81 9.94 5.00
N GLN A 93 4.31 8.84 5.53
CA GLN A 93 4.78 8.16 6.75
C GLN A 93 4.88 6.66 6.48
N LEU A 94 5.53 5.90 7.37
CA LEU A 94 5.59 4.44 7.22
C LEU A 94 4.20 3.80 7.21
N PHE A 95 3.29 4.39 8.00
CA PHE A 95 1.86 4.07 8.10
C PHE A 95 1.07 5.38 8.14
N ASN A 96 0.40 5.72 7.06
CA ASN A 96 -0.47 6.89 7.03
C ASN A 96 -1.88 6.53 7.53
N TYR A 97 -2.30 7.20 8.58
CA TYR A 97 -3.70 7.13 9.04
C TYR A 97 -4.55 8.20 8.36
N HIS A 98 -5.75 7.82 7.94
CA HIS A 98 -6.78 8.72 7.44
C HIS A 98 -8.15 8.32 8.00
N GLY A 99 -8.98 9.28 8.41
CA GLY A 99 -10.34 9.06 8.88
C GLY A 99 -10.65 9.72 10.23
N ALA A 100 -11.68 9.21 10.91
CA ALA A 100 -12.12 9.77 12.18
C ALA A 100 -11.04 9.59 13.27
N PRO A 101 -10.70 10.63 14.05
CA PRO A 101 -9.68 10.54 15.09
C PRO A 101 -10.06 9.59 16.24
N ASP A 102 -11.35 9.29 16.37
CA ASP A 102 -11.95 8.37 17.34
C ASP A 102 -12.56 7.12 16.65
N ALA A 103 -11.98 6.70 15.51
CA ALA A 103 -12.44 5.53 14.80
C ALA A 103 -12.40 4.27 15.67
N THR A 104 -13.46 3.47 15.58
CA THR A 104 -13.56 2.14 16.20
C THR A 104 -13.21 1.02 15.21
N ASP A 105 -13.41 1.27 13.92
CA ASP A 105 -13.17 0.35 12.82
C ASP A 105 -12.14 0.91 11.87
N VAL A 106 -11.11 0.12 11.57
CA VAL A 106 -10.03 0.54 10.68
C VAL A 106 -9.77 -0.53 9.63
N VAL A 107 -9.62 -0.10 8.38
CA VAL A 107 -9.08 -0.92 7.30
C VAL A 107 -7.58 -0.68 7.19
N VAL A 108 -6.79 -1.74 7.00
CA VAL A 108 -5.36 -1.66 6.71
C VAL A 108 -5.10 -2.27 5.35
N THR A 109 -4.46 -1.55 4.47
CA THR A 109 -4.09 -2.03 3.13
C THR A 109 -2.83 -1.35 2.62
N MET A 110 -2.34 -1.76 1.45
CA MET A 110 -1.21 -1.13 0.74
C MET A 110 -1.44 -1.18 -0.76
N GLY A 111 -0.78 -0.27 -1.49
CA GLY A 111 -0.81 -0.24 -2.95
C GLY A 111 -2.05 0.43 -3.53
N SER A 112 -2.49 -0.01 -4.70
CA SER A 112 -3.51 0.68 -5.52
C SER A 112 -4.90 0.77 -4.91
N SER A 113 -5.22 -0.02 -3.88
CA SER A 113 -6.51 0.08 -3.18
C SER A 113 -6.61 1.28 -2.22
N ALA A 114 -5.49 1.94 -1.90
CA ALA A 114 -5.47 3.02 -0.93
C ALA A 114 -6.48 4.14 -1.25
N GLN A 115 -6.53 4.59 -2.50
CA GLN A 115 -7.41 5.69 -2.92
C GLN A 115 -8.90 5.34 -2.80
N VAL A 116 -9.30 4.13 -3.19
CA VAL A 116 -10.70 3.71 -3.05
C VAL A 116 -11.09 3.54 -1.60
N VAL A 117 -10.18 3.07 -0.74
CA VAL A 117 -10.45 2.95 0.69
C VAL A 117 -10.56 4.34 1.33
N GLU A 118 -9.65 5.26 1.01
CA GLU A 118 -9.66 6.64 1.53
C GLU A 118 -10.97 7.36 1.18
N SER A 119 -11.37 7.38 -0.09
CA SER A 119 -12.61 8.02 -0.54
C SER A 119 -13.86 7.38 0.10
N THR A 120 -13.84 6.06 0.33
CA THR A 120 -14.94 5.37 1.00
C THR A 120 -14.99 5.70 2.49
N VAL A 121 -13.85 5.83 3.15
CA VAL A 121 -13.76 6.27 4.56
C VAL A 121 -14.34 7.68 4.73
N ASP A 122 -14.01 8.60 3.82
CA ASP A 122 -14.60 9.95 3.81
C ASP A 122 -16.12 9.92 3.63
N TYR A 123 -16.60 9.10 2.70
CA TYR A 123 -18.03 8.90 2.48
C TYR A 123 -18.73 8.37 3.74
N LEU A 124 -18.20 7.33 4.36
CA LEU A 124 -18.79 6.73 5.55
C LEU A 124 -18.75 7.67 6.76
N ASN A 125 -17.69 8.45 6.94
CA ASN A 125 -17.60 9.44 8.01
C ASN A 125 -18.57 10.60 7.80
N LYS A 126 -18.86 11.03 6.55
CA LYS A 126 -19.93 11.98 6.24
C LYS A 126 -21.31 11.45 6.62
N LEU A 127 -21.52 10.13 6.58
CA LEU A 127 -22.74 9.47 7.05
C LEU A 127 -22.76 9.26 8.57
N GLY A 128 -21.76 9.75 9.31
CA GLY A 128 -21.67 9.68 10.76
C GLY A 128 -21.06 8.39 11.31
N ARG A 129 -20.46 7.53 10.47
CA ARG A 129 -19.69 6.38 10.93
C ARG A 129 -18.31 6.85 11.44
N LYS A 130 -17.76 6.12 12.44
CA LYS A 130 -16.43 6.41 12.98
C LYS A 130 -15.43 5.38 12.46
N VAL A 131 -15.03 5.58 11.22
CA VAL A 131 -14.14 4.65 10.50
C VAL A 131 -12.84 5.33 10.12
N GLY A 132 -11.81 4.51 9.94
CA GLY A 132 -10.50 4.95 9.52
C GLY A 132 -9.79 3.94 8.63
N PHE A 133 -8.64 4.34 8.15
CA PHE A 133 -7.83 3.60 7.21
C PHE A 133 -6.34 3.82 7.50
N ILE A 134 -5.53 2.76 7.39
CA ILE A 134 -4.08 2.81 7.40
C ILE A 134 -3.57 2.39 6.02
N ASN A 135 -2.84 3.30 5.37
CA ASN A 135 -2.04 2.99 4.20
C ASN A 135 -0.62 2.60 4.60
N VAL A 136 -0.18 1.38 4.25
CA VAL A 136 1.14 0.87 4.57
C VAL A 136 2.12 1.22 3.45
N HIS A 137 3.14 2.02 3.75
CA HIS A 137 4.19 2.38 2.80
C HIS A 137 5.49 1.58 3.03
N LEU A 138 5.84 1.25 4.28
CA LEU A 138 6.95 0.35 4.57
C LEU A 138 6.43 -1.01 5.05
N PHE A 139 6.48 -2.01 4.16
CA PHE A 139 6.02 -3.36 4.48
C PHE A 139 7.11 -4.19 5.20
N ARG A 140 8.37 -4.05 4.80
CA ARG A 140 9.50 -4.77 5.41
C ARG A 140 10.74 -3.87 5.57
N PRO A 141 11.35 -3.87 6.75
CA PRO A 141 10.93 -4.52 8.00
C PRO A 141 9.63 -3.91 8.53
N PHE A 142 8.80 -4.73 9.18
CA PHE A 142 7.51 -4.27 9.71
C PHE A 142 7.73 -3.51 11.04
N ALA A 143 7.42 -2.22 11.04
CA ALA A 143 7.66 -1.34 12.18
C ALA A 143 6.44 -1.31 13.11
N THR A 144 6.32 -2.31 13.99
CA THR A 144 5.20 -2.51 14.92
C THR A 144 4.85 -1.27 15.74
N ASP A 145 5.84 -0.62 16.30
CA ASP A 145 5.67 0.58 17.14
C ASP A 145 5.08 1.76 16.36
N ARG A 146 5.47 1.93 15.08
CA ARG A 146 4.92 2.96 14.19
C ARG A 146 3.49 2.66 13.80
N LEU A 147 3.15 1.41 13.49
CA LEU A 147 1.76 1.02 13.24
C LEU A 147 0.87 1.31 14.46
N LEU A 148 1.29 0.86 15.64
CA LEU A 148 0.52 1.04 16.88
C LEU A 148 0.35 2.52 17.26
N LYS A 149 1.34 3.35 16.95
CA LYS A 149 1.27 4.81 17.13
C LYS A 149 0.30 5.47 16.15
N ALA A 150 0.23 4.98 14.90
CA ALA A 150 -0.67 5.50 13.88
C ALA A 150 -2.14 5.14 14.15
N LEU A 151 -2.42 4.01 14.79
CA LEU A 151 -3.78 3.57 15.10
C LEU A 151 -4.40 4.42 16.22
N PRO A 152 -5.63 4.95 16.04
CA PRO A 152 -6.40 5.56 17.11
C PRO A 152 -6.51 4.64 18.34
N LYS A 153 -6.53 5.23 19.53
CA LYS A 153 -6.65 4.46 20.80
C LYS A 153 -8.01 3.78 20.94
N THR A 154 -9.00 4.30 20.25
CA THR A 154 -10.40 3.84 20.24
C THR A 154 -10.65 2.64 19.34
N VAL A 155 -9.66 2.20 18.54
CA VAL A 155 -9.84 1.08 17.62
C VAL A 155 -10.13 -0.22 18.36
N GLU A 156 -11.23 -0.84 18.00
CA GLU A 156 -11.72 -2.12 18.51
C GLU A 156 -11.60 -3.24 17.46
N ARG A 157 -11.66 -2.86 16.16
CA ARG A 157 -11.72 -3.81 15.05
C ARG A 157 -10.86 -3.34 13.89
N ILE A 158 -10.13 -4.28 13.30
CA ILE A 158 -9.28 -4.04 12.11
C ILE A 158 -9.61 -5.07 11.05
N ALA A 159 -9.85 -4.62 9.83
CA ALA A 159 -9.87 -5.46 8.63
C ALA A 159 -8.59 -5.23 7.83
N VAL A 160 -7.82 -6.28 7.59
CA VAL A 160 -6.61 -6.20 6.77
C VAL A 160 -6.91 -6.74 5.39
N LEU A 161 -6.57 -5.97 4.37
CA LEU A 161 -6.80 -6.32 2.97
C LEU A 161 -5.47 -6.63 2.28
N ASP A 162 -5.33 -7.87 1.83
CA ASP A 162 -4.18 -8.36 1.08
C ASP A 162 -4.56 -8.60 -0.39
N ARG A 163 -3.78 -8.05 -1.33
CA ARG A 163 -3.91 -8.30 -2.76
C ARG A 163 -3.08 -9.51 -3.18
N THR A 164 -3.20 -10.59 -2.43
CA THR A 164 -2.53 -11.85 -2.67
C THR A 164 -3.35 -13.01 -2.11
N LYS A 165 -2.98 -14.22 -2.49
CA LYS A 165 -3.45 -15.46 -1.88
C LYS A 165 -2.25 -16.38 -1.71
N GLU A 166 -2.01 -16.80 -0.48
CA GLU A 166 -0.99 -17.79 -0.13
C GLU A 166 -1.64 -19.15 0.19
N PRO A 167 -1.73 -20.05 -0.79
CA PRO A 167 -2.32 -21.37 -0.56
C PRO A 167 -1.55 -22.15 0.52
N GLY A 168 -2.27 -22.63 1.54
CA GLY A 168 -1.69 -23.40 2.63
C GLY A 168 -1.15 -22.59 3.80
N ALA A 169 -1.01 -21.26 3.68
CA ALA A 169 -0.72 -20.40 4.81
C ALA A 169 -1.96 -20.22 5.72
N LEU A 170 -1.74 -19.83 6.98
CA LEU A 170 -2.83 -19.52 7.90
C LEU A 170 -3.65 -18.31 7.43
N ALA A 171 -2.98 -17.35 6.81
CA ALA A 171 -3.55 -16.16 6.18
C ALA A 171 -2.48 -15.46 5.32
N GLU A 172 -2.84 -14.35 4.72
CA GLU A 172 -1.99 -13.54 3.88
C GLU A 172 -0.99 -12.70 4.69
N PRO A 173 0.12 -12.25 4.07
CA PRO A 173 1.28 -11.72 4.79
C PRO A 173 1.00 -10.46 5.60
N LEU A 174 0.28 -9.47 5.03
CA LEU A 174 0.01 -8.23 5.75
C LEU A 174 -0.88 -8.47 6.97
N PHE A 175 -1.89 -9.32 6.82
CA PHE A 175 -2.74 -9.71 7.95
C PHE A 175 -1.93 -10.35 9.07
N LEU A 176 -1.01 -11.27 8.76
CA LEU A 176 -0.19 -11.94 9.76
C LEU A 176 0.68 -10.96 10.53
N ASP A 177 1.28 -9.98 9.85
CA ASP A 177 2.11 -8.97 10.50
C ASP A 177 1.29 -8.01 11.36
N VAL A 178 0.14 -7.53 10.85
CA VAL A 178 -0.74 -6.64 11.62
C VAL A 178 -1.29 -7.36 12.85
N GLN A 179 -1.71 -8.62 12.72
CA GLN A 179 -2.19 -9.41 13.84
C GLN A 179 -1.10 -9.62 14.89
N ALA A 180 0.13 -9.98 14.48
CA ALA A 180 1.26 -10.12 15.37
C ALA A 180 1.58 -8.80 16.09
N ALA A 181 1.63 -7.70 15.36
CA ALA A 181 1.89 -6.37 15.91
C ALA A 181 0.85 -5.93 16.95
N VAL A 182 -0.43 -6.21 16.71
CA VAL A 182 -1.52 -5.90 17.63
C VAL A 182 -1.41 -6.72 18.92
N VAL A 183 -1.11 -8.02 18.79
CA VAL A 183 -0.92 -8.93 19.94
C VAL A 183 0.31 -8.54 20.76
N ASP A 184 1.46 -8.33 20.12
CA ASP A 184 2.72 -7.94 20.77
C ASP A 184 2.58 -6.57 21.45
N GLY A 185 1.79 -5.67 20.86
CA GLY A 185 1.45 -4.37 21.43
C GLY A 185 0.45 -4.42 22.59
N GLY A 186 -0.03 -5.59 22.98
CA GLY A 186 -0.96 -5.79 24.08
C GLY A 186 -2.34 -5.16 23.84
N ARG A 187 -2.72 -4.90 22.57
CA ARG A 187 -4.02 -4.31 22.23
C ARG A 187 -5.07 -5.40 22.05
N ASN A 188 -6.21 -5.25 22.74
CA ASN A 188 -7.35 -6.14 22.57
C ASN A 188 -8.23 -5.65 21.40
N VAL A 189 -7.83 -5.99 20.16
CA VAL A 189 -8.48 -5.57 18.92
C VAL A 189 -8.82 -6.82 18.11
N LYS A 190 -10.06 -6.91 17.61
CA LYS A 190 -10.46 -7.97 16.66
C LYS A 190 -9.81 -7.70 15.29
N VAL A 191 -9.07 -8.66 14.76
CA VAL A 191 -8.45 -8.53 13.41
C VAL A 191 -9.04 -9.58 12.48
N ILE A 192 -9.51 -9.15 11.29
CA ILE A 192 -10.06 -9.99 10.23
C ILE A 192 -9.29 -9.79 8.92
N ALA A 193 -9.34 -10.77 8.02
CA ALA A 193 -8.53 -10.84 6.81
C ALA A 193 -9.38 -10.88 5.54
N GLY A 194 -9.14 -9.97 4.61
CA GLY A 194 -9.77 -9.92 3.31
C GLY A 194 -8.78 -10.09 2.17
N ARG A 195 -9.15 -10.86 1.16
CA ARG A 195 -8.42 -10.99 -0.11
C ARG A 195 -9.16 -10.26 -1.21
N TYR A 196 -8.41 -9.54 -2.04
CA TYR A 196 -8.99 -8.75 -3.14
C TYR A 196 -8.04 -8.67 -4.34
N GLY A 197 -8.55 -8.20 -5.46
CA GLY A 197 -7.79 -7.58 -6.54
C GLY A 197 -6.85 -8.49 -7.33
N LEU A 198 -6.87 -9.81 -7.14
CA LEU A 198 -6.05 -10.74 -7.93
C LEU A 198 -6.38 -10.60 -9.42
N SER A 199 -5.34 -10.66 -10.25
CA SER A 199 -5.45 -10.44 -11.70
C SER A 199 -6.14 -9.12 -12.06
N SER A 200 -5.85 -8.05 -11.31
CA SER A 200 -6.44 -6.71 -11.49
C SER A 200 -7.96 -6.65 -11.39
N LYS A 201 -8.58 -7.59 -10.66
CA LYS A 201 -10.01 -7.50 -10.37
C LYS A 201 -10.32 -6.20 -9.66
N ASP A 202 -11.28 -5.44 -10.19
CA ASP A 202 -11.68 -4.15 -9.62
C ASP A 202 -12.22 -4.28 -8.20
N VAL A 203 -11.83 -3.30 -7.39
CA VAL A 203 -12.40 -3.02 -6.07
C VAL A 203 -13.00 -1.63 -6.11
N ILE A 204 -14.26 -1.52 -5.75
CA ILE A 204 -15.02 -0.28 -5.79
C ILE A 204 -15.48 0.13 -4.37
N PRO A 205 -15.94 1.35 -4.15
CA PRO A 205 -16.42 1.80 -2.84
C PRO A 205 -17.44 0.87 -2.19
N ALA A 206 -18.34 0.26 -2.97
CA ALA A 206 -19.34 -0.68 -2.47
C ALA A 206 -18.72 -1.96 -1.86
N ASP A 207 -17.57 -2.42 -2.37
CA ASP A 207 -16.80 -3.52 -1.78
C ASP A 207 -16.21 -3.11 -0.42
N ILE A 208 -15.71 -1.88 -0.30
CA ILE A 208 -15.11 -1.37 0.95
C ILE A 208 -16.18 -1.10 2.02
N VAL A 209 -17.35 -0.61 1.64
CA VAL A 209 -18.49 -0.50 2.56
C VAL A 209 -18.84 -1.88 3.12
N ALA A 210 -18.91 -2.92 2.27
CA ALA A 210 -19.16 -4.29 2.71
C ALA A 210 -18.10 -4.82 3.68
N VAL A 211 -16.83 -4.40 3.55
CA VAL A 211 -15.77 -4.71 4.53
C VAL A 211 -16.11 -4.12 5.91
N PHE A 212 -16.47 -2.84 5.97
CA PHE A 212 -16.82 -2.19 7.22
C PHE A 212 -18.09 -2.78 7.84
N ASP A 213 -19.06 -3.16 7.04
CA ASP A 213 -20.29 -3.81 7.51
C ASP A 213 -20.00 -5.21 8.07
N ASN A 214 -19.17 -5.99 7.38
CA ASN A 214 -18.70 -7.29 7.87
C ASN A 214 -17.87 -7.15 9.16
N LEU A 215 -17.05 -6.12 9.27
CA LEU A 215 -16.22 -5.86 10.44
C LEU A 215 -17.06 -5.51 11.66
N ALA A 216 -18.13 -4.74 11.46
CA ALA A 216 -19.06 -4.32 12.50
C ALA A 216 -20.06 -5.43 12.92
N ALA A 217 -20.29 -6.42 12.08
CA ALA A 217 -21.26 -7.47 12.35
C ALA A 217 -20.78 -8.45 13.45
N ASP A 218 -21.68 -8.87 14.32
CA ASP A 218 -21.39 -9.84 15.38
C ASP A 218 -20.92 -11.19 14.81
N ASN A 219 -21.53 -11.63 13.73
CA ASN A 219 -21.25 -12.89 13.00
C ASN A 219 -20.48 -12.66 11.70
N GLY A 220 -19.77 -11.54 11.56
CA GLY A 220 -18.99 -11.21 10.39
C GLY A 220 -17.91 -12.26 10.07
N LYS A 221 -17.65 -12.47 8.79
CA LYS A 221 -16.64 -13.44 8.33
C LYS A 221 -15.24 -12.98 8.77
N LYS A 222 -14.49 -13.87 9.45
CA LYS A 222 -13.10 -13.63 9.82
C LYS A 222 -12.17 -13.61 8.59
N PHE A 223 -12.43 -14.49 7.64
CA PHE A 223 -11.75 -14.54 6.35
C PHE A 223 -12.78 -14.33 5.24
N PHE A 224 -12.47 -13.44 4.31
CA PHE A 224 -13.39 -13.09 3.23
C PHE A 224 -12.67 -12.72 1.93
N THR A 225 -13.44 -12.67 0.85
CA THR A 225 -12.99 -12.20 -0.47
C THR A 225 -13.88 -11.07 -0.98
N LEU A 226 -13.32 -10.19 -1.81
CA LEU A 226 -14.02 -9.04 -2.40
C LEU A 226 -14.02 -9.12 -3.93
N GLY A 227 -15.08 -8.60 -4.52
CA GLY A 227 -15.18 -8.39 -5.97
C GLY A 227 -15.41 -9.65 -6.79
N ILE A 228 -15.54 -10.81 -6.17
CA ILE A 228 -15.80 -12.10 -6.82
C ILE A 228 -16.99 -12.81 -6.16
N ASN A 229 -17.52 -13.83 -6.83
CA ASN A 229 -18.41 -14.80 -6.24
C ASN A 229 -17.64 -16.13 -6.06
N ASP A 230 -17.28 -16.43 -4.81
CA ASP A 230 -16.62 -17.68 -4.44
C ASP A 230 -17.71 -18.72 -4.13
N ASP A 231 -17.97 -19.60 -5.07
CA ASP A 231 -18.95 -20.68 -5.00
C ASP A 231 -18.37 -22.01 -4.46
N VAL A 232 -17.11 -21.99 -4.00
CA VAL A 232 -16.41 -23.17 -3.45
C VAL A 232 -16.32 -23.09 -1.93
N THR A 233 -15.82 -21.97 -1.39
CA THR A 233 -15.62 -21.79 0.05
C THR A 233 -16.56 -20.75 0.66
N PHE A 234 -17.35 -20.06 -0.18
CA PHE A 234 -18.41 -19.10 0.21
C PHE A 234 -17.89 -17.94 1.09
N LEU A 235 -16.66 -17.51 0.83
CA LEU A 235 -16.02 -16.43 1.59
C LEU A 235 -16.34 -15.03 1.06
N SER A 236 -16.93 -14.89 -0.13
CA SER A 236 -17.23 -13.59 -0.72
C SER A 236 -18.17 -12.76 0.16
N LEU A 237 -17.88 -11.47 0.23
CA LEU A 237 -18.84 -10.48 0.69
C LEU A 237 -19.64 -9.97 -0.51
N ASP A 238 -20.94 -9.82 -0.34
CA ASP A 238 -21.78 -9.15 -1.30
C ASP A 238 -21.50 -7.65 -1.27
N ARG A 239 -21.53 -6.99 -2.43
CA ARG A 239 -21.38 -5.55 -2.52
C ARG A 239 -22.52 -4.84 -1.82
N ALA A 240 -22.20 -3.77 -1.10
CA ALA A 240 -23.21 -2.91 -0.52
C ALA A 240 -24.02 -2.21 -1.63
N GLU A 241 -25.34 -2.10 -1.43
CA GLU A 241 -26.22 -1.43 -2.38
C GLU A 241 -26.29 0.09 -2.11
N GLY A 242 -26.55 0.88 -3.14
CA GLY A 242 -26.81 2.31 -3.02
C GLY A 242 -25.58 3.14 -2.60
N VAL A 243 -24.37 2.64 -2.85
CA VAL A 243 -23.13 3.36 -2.53
C VAL A 243 -22.75 4.25 -3.71
N GLU A 244 -22.87 5.56 -3.52
CA GLU A 244 -22.45 6.57 -4.47
C GLU A 244 -21.45 7.52 -3.80
N VAL A 245 -20.17 7.39 -4.17
CA VAL A 245 -19.10 8.25 -3.66
C VAL A 245 -18.84 9.34 -4.69
N GLU A 246 -19.28 10.54 -4.39
CA GLU A 246 -19.04 11.70 -5.25
C GLU A 246 -17.63 12.26 -5.00
N THR A 247 -16.90 12.52 -6.09
CA THR A 247 -15.66 13.27 -6.07
C THR A 247 -15.87 14.61 -6.78
N PRO A 248 -16.03 15.72 -6.03
CA PRO A 248 -16.27 17.03 -6.63
C PRO A 248 -15.15 17.41 -7.62
N GLY A 249 -15.56 17.89 -8.80
CA GLY A 249 -14.60 18.30 -9.85
C GLY A 249 -14.04 17.15 -10.69
N LEU A 250 -14.40 15.90 -10.43
CA LEU A 250 -14.01 14.76 -11.25
C LEU A 250 -14.87 14.69 -12.54
N THR A 251 -14.21 14.48 -13.67
CA THR A 251 -14.83 14.12 -14.94
C THR A 251 -14.38 12.73 -15.35
N GLU A 252 -15.31 11.79 -15.38
CA GLU A 252 -15.02 10.41 -15.79
C GLU A 252 -15.44 10.20 -17.26
N CYS A 253 -14.53 9.59 -18.04
CA CYS A 253 -14.77 9.23 -19.42
C CYS A 253 -14.49 7.76 -19.65
N LYS A 254 -15.42 7.04 -20.28
CA LYS A 254 -15.21 5.64 -20.69
C LYS A 254 -15.20 5.54 -22.21
N PHE A 255 -14.10 5.02 -22.75
CA PHE A 255 -13.92 4.78 -24.17
C PHE A 255 -14.19 3.30 -24.47
N TRP A 256 -15.10 3.06 -25.42
CA TRP A 256 -15.45 1.71 -25.87
C TRP A 256 -14.81 1.44 -27.23
N GLY A 257 -14.16 0.29 -27.38
CA GLY A 257 -13.55 -0.18 -28.62
C GLY A 257 -13.71 -1.67 -28.80
N PHE A 258 -13.59 -2.13 -30.04
CA PHE A 258 -13.67 -3.56 -30.39
C PHE A 258 -12.29 -4.28 -30.36
N GLY A 259 -11.26 -3.58 -29.97
CA GLY A 259 -9.88 -4.05 -30.03
C GLY A 259 -9.25 -3.81 -31.41
N SER A 260 -7.97 -3.46 -31.41
CA SER A 260 -7.18 -3.16 -32.63
C SER A 260 -7.80 -2.13 -33.58
N ASP A 261 -8.64 -1.25 -33.08
CA ASP A 261 -9.39 -0.23 -33.83
C ASP A 261 -8.88 1.21 -33.62
N GLY A 262 -7.79 1.38 -32.88
CA GLY A 262 -7.21 2.69 -32.58
C GLY A 262 -7.77 3.39 -31.35
N THR A 263 -8.77 2.83 -30.65
CA THR A 263 -9.43 3.45 -29.49
C THR A 263 -8.46 3.70 -28.34
N VAL A 264 -7.54 2.74 -28.05
CA VAL A 264 -6.51 2.91 -27.01
C VAL A 264 -5.56 4.07 -27.37
N GLY A 265 -5.13 4.15 -28.64
CA GLY A 265 -4.29 5.26 -29.11
C GLY A 265 -4.99 6.61 -29.01
N ALA A 266 -6.25 6.68 -29.38
CA ALA A 266 -7.06 7.90 -29.27
C ALA A 266 -7.20 8.34 -27.80
N ASN A 267 -7.50 7.42 -26.88
CA ASN A 267 -7.60 7.72 -25.45
C ASN A 267 -6.24 8.19 -24.89
N LYS A 268 -5.13 7.52 -25.24
CA LYS A 268 -3.77 7.96 -24.85
C LYS A 268 -3.45 9.38 -25.34
N SER A 269 -3.86 9.72 -26.55
CA SER A 269 -3.67 11.07 -27.09
C SER A 269 -4.53 12.08 -26.33
N ALA A 270 -5.81 11.77 -26.07
CA ALA A 270 -6.71 12.65 -25.33
C ALA A 270 -6.20 12.96 -23.94
N ILE A 271 -5.79 11.94 -23.16
CA ILE A 271 -5.30 12.15 -21.79
C ILE A 271 -3.99 12.95 -21.74
N LYS A 272 -3.09 12.76 -22.72
CA LYS A 272 -1.87 13.56 -22.84
C LYS A 272 -2.18 15.01 -23.16
N ILE A 273 -3.10 15.28 -24.09
CA ILE A 273 -3.51 16.65 -24.41
C ILE A 273 -4.08 17.36 -23.17
N ILE A 274 -4.94 16.69 -22.40
CA ILE A 274 -5.47 17.24 -21.15
C ILE A 274 -4.34 17.51 -20.15
N GLY A 275 -3.45 16.53 -19.94
CA GLY A 275 -2.34 16.66 -18.99
C GLY A 275 -1.32 17.75 -19.38
N ASP A 276 -0.98 17.86 -20.68
CA ASP A 276 0.05 18.78 -21.17
C ASP A 276 -0.45 20.23 -21.31
N HIS A 277 -1.76 20.41 -21.56
CA HIS A 277 -2.33 21.74 -21.91
C HIS A 277 -3.30 22.29 -20.87
N THR A 278 -3.47 21.64 -19.73
CA THR A 278 -4.31 22.15 -18.63
C THR A 278 -3.63 21.94 -17.28
N ASP A 279 -4.08 22.67 -16.25
CA ASP A 279 -3.64 22.48 -14.88
C ASP A 279 -4.37 21.32 -14.17
N MET A 280 -5.23 20.58 -14.88
CA MET A 280 -5.96 19.45 -14.34
C MET A 280 -5.03 18.26 -14.09
N TYR A 281 -5.29 17.52 -13.03
CA TYR A 281 -4.77 16.16 -12.91
C TYR A 281 -5.46 15.25 -13.94
N ALA A 282 -4.69 14.36 -14.52
CA ALA A 282 -5.20 13.47 -15.55
C ALA A 282 -4.67 12.05 -15.30
N GLN A 283 -5.58 11.09 -15.34
CA GLN A 283 -5.27 9.67 -15.16
C GLN A 283 -6.07 8.83 -16.16
N ALA A 284 -5.47 7.83 -16.73
CA ALA A 284 -6.15 6.87 -17.59
C ALA A 284 -5.63 5.45 -17.34
N TYR A 285 -6.54 4.48 -17.44
CA TYR A 285 -6.25 3.05 -17.37
C TYR A 285 -6.66 2.38 -18.68
N PHE A 286 -5.84 1.43 -19.21
CA PHE A 286 -6.01 0.80 -20.52
C PHE A 286 -6.00 -0.72 -20.42
#